data_875370c78de38dde2381b0760361c7b6
#
_entry.id   875370c78de38dde2381b0760361c7b6
#
_cell.length_a   1.000
_cell.length_b   1.000
_cell.length_c   1.000
_cell.angle_alpha   90.00
_cell.angle_beta   90.00
_cell.angle_gamma   90.00
#
_symmetry.space_group_name_H-M   'P 1'
#
loop_
_entity.id
_entity.type
_entity.pdbx_description
1 polymer ?
#
loop_
_entity_poly.entity_id
_entity_poly.type
_entity_poly.pdbx_seq_one_letter_code
_entity_poly.pdbx_strand_id
1 'polypeptide(L)'
;MVFSNLICLYLFLPLCLAAYFLCRSIPAKNAVLIVFSLIFYAWGEPVSLFLMIAAAAVNWGFGLLIEKRHKRVFLVLALVLDLGCLAVFKYTGFVVENLNALFGASIPVPAIALPIGISFYTFQALSYTVDVWRGDVPAQRSFAKFLLYISLFPQLIAGPIVRYETVEQEIRERQVTMDDLAQGFRRFVVGLAKKLLLANQVAQVATIVYSGNPANYGSLMYWLAAIAYTLQIYFDFSGYSDMAIGLGRMFGFHFLENFNYPYISLSVTEFWRRWHISLSTWFRDYVYIPLGGNRVSRGKWVRNI
;
A
#
# COMPACT_ATOMS: atom_id res chain seq x y z
N MET A 1 9.28 1.45 -10.53
CA MET A 1 10.66 1.50 -9.95
C MET A 1 10.64 0.83 -8.58
N VAL A 2 11.77 0.32 -8.06
CA VAL A 2 11.87 -0.28 -6.69
C VAL A 2 12.94 0.48 -5.92
N PHE A 3 12.76 0.70 -4.61
CA PHE A 3 13.71 1.50 -3.79
C PHE A 3 15.12 0.94 -3.73
N SER A 4 15.29 -0.37 -3.84
CA SER A 4 16.61 -1.03 -3.85
C SER A 4 17.33 -1.00 -5.21
N ASN A 5 16.73 -0.40 -6.25
CA ASN A 5 17.35 -0.27 -7.57
C ASN A 5 18.39 0.85 -7.54
N LEU A 6 19.56 0.62 -8.17
CA LEU A 6 20.65 1.60 -8.24
C LEU A 6 20.21 2.94 -8.85
N ILE A 7 19.38 2.91 -9.90
CA ILE A 7 18.86 4.15 -10.51
C ILE A 7 18.00 4.93 -9.49
N CYS A 8 17.21 4.22 -8.68
CA CYS A 8 16.42 4.86 -7.64
C CYS A 8 17.32 5.49 -6.57
N LEU A 9 18.34 4.79 -6.10
CA LEU A 9 19.22 5.23 -5.01
C LEU A 9 20.16 6.35 -5.41
N TYR A 10 20.78 6.27 -6.58
CA TYR A 10 21.85 7.17 -7.00
C TYR A 10 21.39 8.31 -7.91
N LEU A 11 20.25 8.22 -8.54
CA LEU A 11 19.75 9.25 -9.44
C LEU A 11 18.40 9.82 -8.98
N PHE A 12 17.39 8.97 -8.86
CA PHE A 12 16.02 9.43 -8.61
C PHE A 12 15.87 10.10 -7.23
N LEU A 13 16.31 9.44 -6.14
CA LEU A 13 16.16 9.98 -4.78
C LEU A 13 17.01 11.25 -4.56
N PRO A 14 18.30 11.32 -4.94
CA PRO A 14 19.07 12.56 -4.82
C PRO A 14 18.47 13.72 -5.60
N LEU A 15 18.00 13.50 -6.84
CA LEU A 15 17.35 14.54 -7.63
C LEU A 15 16.03 15.00 -7.01
N CYS A 16 15.22 14.05 -6.50
CA CYS A 16 13.95 14.35 -5.83
C CYS A 16 14.19 15.17 -4.56
N LEU A 17 15.14 14.77 -3.72
CA LEU A 17 15.53 15.50 -2.50
C LEU A 17 16.05 16.90 -2.83
N ALA A 18 16.97 17.01 -3.80
CA ALA A 18 17.50 18.30 -4.23
C ALA A 18 16.38 19.23 -4.72
N ALA A 19 15.51 18.75 -5.63
CA ALA A 19 14.38 19.53 -6.13
C ALA A 19 13.42 19.94 -5.00
N TYR A 20 13.14 19.03 -4.06
CA TYR A 20 12.26 19.30 -2.92
C TYR A 20 12.82 20.39 -2.00
N PHE A 21 14.09 20.33 -1.63
CA PHE A 21 14.70 21.29 -0.72
C PHE A 21 15.06 22.64 -1.38
N LEU A 22 15.21 22.68 -2.71
CA LEU A 22 15.31 23.94 -3.45
C LEU A 22 13.98 24.72 -3.45
N CYS A 23 12.84 24.03 -3.29
CA CYS A 23 11.55 24.69 -3.18
C CYS A 23 11.33 25.30 -1.79
N ARG A 24 10.91 26.57 -1.74
CA ARG A 24 10.64 27.27 -0.47
C ARG A 24 9.20 27.15 0.01
N SER A 25 8.23 27.06 -0.91
CA SER A 25 6.81 27.02 -0.57
C SER A 25 6.26 25.59 -0.56
N ILE A 26 5.29 25.31 0.32
CA ILE A 26 4.62 24.01 0.39
C ILE A 26 3.95 23.62 -0.94
N PRO A 27 3.24 24.51 -1.66
CA PRO A 27 2.69 24.17 -2.96
C PRO A 27 3.75 23.70 -3.97
N ALA A 28 4.91 24.36 -4.03
CA ALA A 28 6.00 23.95 -4.91
C ALA A 28 6.60 22.60 -4.49
N LYS A 29 6.80 22.37 -3.20
CA LYS A 29 7.22 21.07 -2.64
C LYS A 29 6.21 19.95 -3.00
N ASN A 30 4.93 20.23 -2.89
CA ASN A 30 3.88 19.29 -3.28
C ASN A 30 3.92 18.98 -4.79
N ALA A 31 4.11 19.99 -5.64
CA ALA A 31 4.23 19.80 -7.08
C ALA A 31 5.44 18.93 -7.44
N VAL A 32 6.59 19.15 -6.82
CA VAL A 32 7.78 18.30 -6.99
C VAL A 32 7.46 16.85 -6.60
N LEU A 33 6.85 16.62 -5.44
CA LEU A 33 6.49 15.27 -5.01
C LEU A 33 5.49 14.60 -5.94
N ILE A 34 4.48 15.34 -6.47
CA ILE A 34 3.55 14.79 -7.46
C ILE A 34 4.31 14.35 -8.71
N VAL A 35 5.13 15.23 -9.29
CA VAL A 35 5.88 14.93 -10.52
C VAL A 35 6.78 13.71 -10.34
N PHE A 36 7.58 13.68 -9.27
CA PHE A 36 8.45 12.54 -8.99
C PHE A 36 7.66 11.26 -8.70
N SER A 37 6.52 11.34 -8.01
CA SER A 37 5.66 10.18 -7.75
C SER A 37 5.07 9.60 -9.04
N LEU A 38 4.60 10.45 -9.95
CA LEU A 38 4.10 10.02 -11.25
C LEU A 38 5.21 9.41 -12.11
N ILE A 39 6.42 9.99 -12.12
CA ILE A 39 7.60 9.42 -12.81
C ILE A 39 7.96 8.06 -12.20
N PHE A 40 7.99 7.94 -10.86
CA PHE A 40 8.29 6.69 -10.15
C PHE A 40 7.32 5.57 -10.55
N TYR A 41 6.03 5.87 -10.62
CA TYR A 41 5.00 4.92 -11.00
C TYR A 41 5.05 4.58 -12.49
N ALA A 42 5.15 5.59 -13.35
CA ALA A 42 5.22 5.43 -14.80
C ALA A 42 6.44 4.62 -15.27
N TRP A 43 7.53 4.62 -14.50
CA TRP A 43 8.74 3.84 -14.81
C TRP A 43 8.47 2.33 -14.91
N GLY A 44 7.53 1.80 -14.13
CA GLY A 44 7.15 0.38 -14.17
C GLY A 44 5.83 0.13 -14.91
N GLU A 45 4.92 1.10 -14.87
CA GLU A 45 3.51 0.91 -15.25
C GLU A 45 2.97 2.16 -16.00
N PRO A 46 3.47 2.47 -17.20
CA PRO A 46 3.11 3.72 -17.88
C PRO A 46 1.62 3.80 -18.23
N VAL A 47 0.98 2.68 -18.57
CA VAL A 47 -0.47 2.63 -18.90
C VAL A 47 -1.32 2.72 -17.65
N SER A 48 -0.94 2.01 -16.59
CA SER A 48 -1.66 1.98 -15.31
C SER A 48 -1.61 3.33 -14.57
N LEU A 49 -0.68 4.22 -14.94
CA LEU A 49 -0.63 5.59 -14.45
C LEU A 49 -1.94 6.34 -14.71
N PHE A 50 -2.49 6.20 -15.91
CA PHE A 50 -3.76 6.86 -16.27
C PHE A 50 -4.93 6.32 -15.45
N LEU A 51 -4.93 5.01 -15.17
CA LEU A 51 -5.93 4.39 -14.30
C LEU A 51 -5.86 4.95 -12.88
N MET A 52 -4.65 5.09 -12.30
CA MET A 52 -4.47 5.66 -10.97
C MET A 52 -4.94 7.12 -10.91
N ILE A 53 -4.60 7.94 -11.91
CA ILE A 53 -5.05 9.35 -11.98
C ILE A 53 -6.57 9.42 -12.14
N ALA A 54 -7.17 8.56 -12.97
CA ALA A 54 -8.62 8.49 -13.14
C ALA A 54 -9.32 8.06 -11.85
N ALA A 55 -8.81 7.03 -11.15
CA ALA A 55 -9.32 6.61 -9.85
C ALA A 55 -9.23 7.75 -8.81
N ALA A 56 -8.11 8.47 -8.78
CA ALA A 56 -7.95 9.64 -7.91
C ALA A 56 -8.97 10.74 -8.26
N ALA A 57 -9.18 11.05 -9.54
CA ALA A 57 -10.14 12.08 -9.96
C ALA A 57 -11.59 11.71 -9.59
N VAL A 58 -11.96 10.45 -9.81
CA VAL A 58 -13.30 9.92 -9.49
C VAL A 58 -13.55 10.01 -7.98
N ASN A 59 -12.63 9.52 -7.16
CA ASN A 59 -12.78 9.53 -5.71
C ASN A 59 -12.74 10.95 -5.11
N TRP A 60 -11.91 11.83 -5.66
CA TRP A 60 -11.93 13.24 -5.31
C TRP A 60 -13.31 13.87 -5.60
N GLY A 61 -13.86 13.61 -6.80
CA GLY A 61 -15.20 14.07 -7.19
C GLY A 61 -16.29 13.51 -6.27
N PHE A 62 -16.27 12.23 -5.94
CA PHE A 62 -17.19 11.63 -4.99
C PHE A 62 -17.06 12.23 -3.58
N GLY A 63 -15.86 12.50 -3.10
CA GLY A 63 -15.67 13.21 -1.83
C GLY A 63 -16.42 14.56 -1.79
N LEU A 64 -16.32 15.37 -2.85
CA LEU A 64 -17.03 16.64 -2.95
C LEU A 64 -18.56 16.47 -3.03
N LEU A 65 -19.05 15.45 -3.72
CA LEU A 65 -20.48 15.17 -3.86
C LEU A 65 -21.08 14.61 -2.56
N ILE A 66 -20.35 13.74 -1.86
CA ILE A 66 -20.74 13.17 -0.56
C ILE A 66 -20.94 14.27 0.48
N GLU A 67 -20.06 15.26 0.50
CA GLU A 67 -20.17 16.37 1.44
C GLU A 67 -21.39 17.28 1.15
N LYS A 68 -21.75 17.48 -0.12
CA LYS A 68 -22.83 18.41 -0.53
C LYS A 68 -24.23 17.82 -0.38
N ARG A 69 -24.57 16.73 -1.05
CA ARG A 69 -25.93 16.15 -1.13
C ARG A 69 -25.88 14.65 -1.46
N HIS A 70 -26.97 13.92 -1.10
CA HIS A 70 -27.14 12.49 -1.42
C HIS A 70 -25.96 11.60 -0.97
N LYS A 71 -25.43 11.88 0.19
CA LYS A 71 -24.23 11.26 0.77
C LYS A 71 -24.15 9.75 0.54
N ARG A 72 -25.25 9.03 0.79
CA ARG A 72 -25.27 7.55 0.73
C ARG A 72 -25.17 7.02 -0.70
N VAL A 73 -25.81 7.64 -1.66
CA VAL A 73 -25.78 7.21 -3.06
C VAL A 73 -24.37 7.33 -3.63
N PHE A 74 -23.71 8.48 -3.44
CA PHE A 74 -22.36 8.67 -3.94
C PHE A 74 -21.31 7.81 -3.25
N LEU A 75 -21.49 7.50 -1.96
CA LEU A 75 -20.66 6.51 -1.26
C LEU A 75 -20.80 5.13 -1.92
N VAL A 76 -22.03 4.67 -2.13
CA VAL A 76 -22.26 3.35 -2.75
C VAL A 76 -21.67 3.30 -4.17
N LEU A 77 -21.84 4.37 -4.95
CA LEU A 77 -21.24 4.43 -6.29
C LEU A 77 -19.71 4.40 -6.25
N ALA A 78 -19.08 5.11 -5.33
CA ALA A 78 -17.63 5.06 -5.15
C ALA A 78 -17.16 3.63 -4.78
N LEU A 79 -17.82 2.99 -3.80
CA LEU A 79 -17.52 1.62 -3.39
C LEU A 79 -17.67 0.62 -4.56
N VAL A 80 -18.77 0.73 -5.33
CA VAL A 80 -19.02 -0.16 -6.48
C VAL A 80 -17.98 0.04 -7.58
N LEU A 81 -17.60 1.29 -7.89
CA LEU A 81 -16.60 1.56 -8.92
C LEU A 81 -15.20 1.09 -8.50
N ASP A 82 -14.78 1.40 -7.27
CA ASP A 82 -13.45 1.03 -6.78
C ASP A 82 -13.30 -0.49 -6.61
N LEU A 83 -14.27 -1.13 -5.94
CA LEU A 83 -14.25 -2.59 -5.75
C LEU A 83 -14.50 -3.32 -7.08
N GLY A 84 -15.34 -2.78 -7.96
CA GLY A 84 -15.57 -3.32 -9.29
C GLY A 84 -14.31 -3.27 -10.16
N CYS A 85 -13.62 -2.13 -10.17
CA CYS A 85 -12.34 -1.98 -10.84
C CYS A 85 -11.32 -3.00 -10.30
N LEU A 86 -11.16 -3.07 -8.98
CA LEU A 86 -10.27 -4.04 -8.34
C LEU A 86 -10.65 -5.49 -8.69
N ALA A 87 -11.94 -5.82 -8.71
CA ALA A 87 -12.45 -7.15 -9.05
C ALA A 87 -12.13 -7.52 -10.51
N VAL A 88 -12.31 -6.61 -11.44
CA VAL A 88 -11.99 -6.82 -12.85
C VAL A 88 -10.50 -7.13 -13.03
N PHE A 89 -9.61 -6.32 -12.48
CA PHE A 89 -8.17 -6.55 -12.66
C PHE A 89 -7.65 -7.77 -11.92
N LYS A 90 -8.20 -8.10 -10.75
CA LYS A 90 -7.66 -9.14 -9.88
C LYS A 90 -8.31 -10.51 -10.06
N TYR A 91 -9.60 -10.56 -10.38
CA TYR A 91 -10.38 -11.79 -10.30
C TYR A 91 -10.96 -12.27 -11.63
N THR A 92 -10.87 -11.50 -12.73
CA THR A 92 -11.44 -11.93 -14.03
C THR A 92 -10.87 -13.26 -14.50
N GLY A 93 -9.53 -13.44 -14.47
CA GLY A 93 -8.90 -14.71 -14.83
C GLY A 93 -9.43 -15.87 -13.98
N PHE A 94 -9.40 -15.71 -12.66
CA PHE A 94 -9.92 -16.71 -11.71
C PHE A 94 -11.40 -17.09 -11.98
N VAL A 95 -12.26 -16.10 -12.23
CA VAL A 95 -13.68 -16.34 -12.52
C VAL A 95 -13.84 -17.11 -13.83
N VAL A 96 -13.14 -16.71 -14.90
CA VAL A 96 -13.23 -17.38 -16.21
C VAL A 96 -12.71 -18.81 -16.14
N GLU A 97 -11.57 -19.04 -15.46
CA GLU A 97 -11.03 -20.40 -15.26
C GLU A 97 -11.99 -21.31 -14.51
N ASN A 98 -12.63 -20.81 -13.43
CA ASN A 98 -13.62 -21.58 -12.68
C ASN A 98 -14.90 -21.86 -13.51
N LEU A 99 -15.38 -20.89 -14.29
CA LEU A 99 -16.51 -21.09 -15.20
C LEU A 99 -16.20 -22.16 -16.26
N ASN A 100 -15.02 -22.12 -16.84
CA ASN A 100 -14.58 -23.15 -17.79
C ASN A 100 -14.54 -24.53 -17.14
N ALA A 101 -13.99 -24.61 -15.91
CA ALA A 101 -13.92 -25.88 -15.19
C ALA A 101 -15.28 -26.45 -14.80
N LEU A 102 -16.23 -25.57 -14.36
CA LEU A 102 -17.56 -26.01 -13.91
C LEU A 102 -18.51 -26.37 -15.04
N PHE A 103 -18.45 -25.64 -16.15
CA PHE A 103 -19.41 -25.76 -17.25
C PHE A 103 -18.82 -26.42 -18.50
N GLY A 104 -17.54 -26.84 -18.48
CA GLY A 104 -16.85 -27.37 -19.67
C GLY A 104 -16.76 -26.34 -20.80
N ALA A 105 -16.84 -25.06 -20.48
CA ALA A 105 -16.75 -23.97 -21.44
C ALA A 105 -15.29 -23.74 -21.88
N SER A 106 -15.12 -23.17 -23.07
CA SER A 106 -13.79 -22.82 -23.60
C SER A 106 -13.67 -21.29 -23.78
N ILE A 107 -14.10 -20.52 -22.76
CA ILE A 107 -14.02 -19.06 -22.78
C ILE A 107 -12.53 -18.66 -22.68
N PRO A 108 -11.99 -17.85 -23.61
CA PRO A 108 -10.61 -17.41 -23.53
C PRO A 108 -10.36 -16.61 -22.25
N VAL A 109 -9.35 -17.00 -21.49
CA VAL A 109 -8.95 -16.27 -20.27
C VAL A 109 -8.25 -14.97 -20.68
N PRO A 110 -8.80 -13.79 -20.36
CA PRO A 110 -8.17 -12.55 -20.76
C PRO A 110 -6.87 -12.31 -20.00
N ALA A 111 -5.80 -11.96 -20.72
CA ALA A 111 -4.50 -11.62 -20.16
C ALA A 111 -4.50 -10.19 -19.61
N ILE A 112 -5.23 -9.96 -18.50
CA ILE A 112 -5.30 -8.65 -17.84
C ILE A 112 -4.12 -8.54 -16.88
N ALA A 113 -3.17 -7.64 -17.17
CA ALA A 113 -2.08 -7.36 -16.25
C ALA A 113 -2.63 -6.62 -15.01
N LEU A 114 -2.28 -7.11 -13.82
CA LEU A 114 -2.67 -6.47 -12.55
C LEU A 114 -1.80 -5.23 -12.32
N PRO A 115 -2.37 -4.00 -12.32
CA PRO A 115 -1.59 -2.79 -12.06
C PRO A 115 -0.92 -2.81 -10.69
N ILE A 116 0.38 -2.51 -10.66
CA ILE A 116 1.14 -2.46 -9.39
C ILE A 116 0.51 -1.41 -8.47
N GLY A 117 0.26 -1.80 -7.21
CA GLY A 117 -0.29 -0.89 -6.20
C GLY A 117 -1.80 -0.64 -6.29
N ILE A 118 -2.54 -1.25 -7.25
CA ILE A 118 -3.99 -1.00 -7.39
C ILE A 118 -4.75 -1.22 -6.07
N SER A 119 -4.44 -2.27 -5.32
CA SER A 119 -5.09 -2.52 -4.03
C SER A 119 -4.78 -1.42 -3.00
N PHE A 120 -3.54 -0.90 -2.99
CA PHE A 120 -3.11 0.12 -2.03
C PHE A 120 -3.83 1.45 -2.28
N TYR A 121 -3.78 1.97 -3.50
CA TYR A 121 -4.45 3.24 -3.78
C TYR A 121 -5.97 3.12 -3.76
N THR A 122 -6.54 1.95 -4.08
CA THR A 122 -7.98 1.70 -3.91
C THR A 122 -8.36 1.76 -2.42
N PHE A 123 -7.62 1.09 -1.53
CA PHE A 123 -7.92 1.15 -0.09
C PHE A 123 -7.75 2.56 0.48
N GLN A 124 -6.78 3.33 0.01
CA GLN A 124 -6.62 4.74 0.38
C GLN A 124 -7.80 5.60 -0.09
N ALA A 125 -8.22 5.45 -1.34
CA ALA A 125 -9.35 6.17 -1.91
C ALA A 125 -10.67 5.82 -1.21
N LEU A 126 -10.90 4.52 -0.95
CA LEU A 126 -12.06 4.03 -0.20
C LEU A 126 -12.10 4.59 1.23
N SER A 127 -10.97 4.55 1.96
CA SER A 127 -10.94 5.11 3.31
C SER A 127 -11.28 6.60 3.30
N TYR A 128 -10.71 7.38 2.38
CA TYR A 128 -11.05 8.80 2.24
C TYR A 128 -12.55 9.04 1.99
N THR A 129 -13.17 8.33 1.04
CA THR A 129 -14.59 8.50 0.74
C THR A 129 -15.50 8.11 1.90
N VAL A 130 -15.12 7.06 2.66
CA VAL A 130 -15.83 6.65 3.88
C VAL A 130 -15.65 7.67 5.00
N ASP A 131 -14.44 8.20 5.21
CA ASP A 131 -14.15 9.18 6.26
C ASP A 131 -14.87 10.50 5.99
N VAL A 132 -14.93 10.97 4.73
CA VAL A 132 -15.74 12.12 4.34
C VAL A 132 -17.25 11.85 4.59
N TRP A 133 -17.74 10.64 4.29
CA TRP A 133 -19.14 10.29 4.54
C TRP A 133 -19.47 10.24 6.03
N ARG A 134 -18.56 9.76 6.87
CA ARG A 134 -18.69 9.76 8.34
C ARG A 134 -18.63 11.17 8.90
N GLY A 135 -17.96 12.08 8.22
CA GLY A 135 -17.67 13.44 8.70
C GLY A 135 -16.39 13.52 9.52
N ASP A 136 -15.55 12.47 9.48
CA ASP A 136 -14.27 12.39 10.19
C ASP A 136 -13.25 13.37 9.57
N VAL A 137 -13.31 13.57 8.23
CA VAL A 137 -12.49 14.54 7.50
C VAL A 137 -13.34 15.38 6.53
N PRO A 138 -13.00 16.66 6.28
CA PRO A 138 -13.63 17.45 5.23
C PRO A 138 -13.20 16.98 3.84
N ALA A 139 -14.08 17.18 2.84
CA ALA A 139 -13.72 16.87 1.46
C ALA A 139 -12.58 17.76 0.96
N GLN A 140 -11.54 17.18 0.40
CA GLN A 140 -10.39 17.91 -0.16
C GLN A 140 -10.81 18.71 -1.40
N ARG A 141 -10.63 20.05 -1.34
CA ARG A 141 -11.03 20.95 -2.45
C ARG A 141 -10.03 20.96 -3.61
N SER A 142 -8.77 20.64 -3.35
CA SER A 142 -7.72 20.68 -4.36
C SER A 142 -7.45 19.27 -4.89
N PHE A 143 -7.70 19.06 -6.18
CA PHE A 143 -7.35 17.80 -6.83
C PHE A 143 -5.85 17.48 -6.74
N ALA A 144 -4.97 18.48 -6.88
CA ALA A 144 -3.54 18.26 -6.76
C ALA A 144 -3.12 17.74 -5.38
N LYS A 145 -3.72 18.24 -4.29
CA LYS A 145 -3.44 17.72 -2.94
C LYS A 145 -3.96 16.30 -2.76
N PHE A 146 -5.12 15.98 -3.32
CA PHE A 146 -5.66 14.62 -3.30
C PHE A 146 -4.83 13.67 -4.16
N LEU A 147 -4.42 14.11 -5.34
CA LEU A 147 -3.52 13.33 -6.21
C LEU A 147 -2.18 13.05 -5.50
N LEU A 148 -1.62 14.04 -4.80
CA LEU A 148 -0.41 13.82 -3.98
C LEU A 148 -0.63 12.72 -2.94
N TYR A 149 -1.75 12.77 -2.21
CA TYR A 149 -2.09 11.74 -1.22
C TYR A 149 -2.13 10.34 -1.81
N ILE A 150 -2.79 10.17 -2.96
CA ILE A 150 -2.93 8.86 -3.63
C ILE A 150 -1.61 8.39 -4.25
N SER A 151 -0.87 9.30 -4.91
CA SER A 151 0.28 8.93 -5.73
C SER A 151 1.62 8.94 -4.99
N LEU A 152 1.68 9.41 -3.75
CA LEU A 152 2.93 9.65 -3.01
C LEU A 152 3.82 8.40 -3.00
N PHE A 153 4.93 8.45 -3.73
CA PHE A 153 5.73 7.28 -4.09
C PHE A 153 6.30 6.47 -2.91
N PRO A 154 6.61 7.03 -1.72
CA PRO A 154 7.06 6.22 -0.61
C PRO A 154 6.06 5.17 -0.16
N GLN A 155 4.75 5.49 -0.20
CA GLN A 155 3.68 4.59 0.28
C GLN A 155 3.02 3.77 -0.82
N LEU A 156 3.09 4.23 -2.10
CA LEU A 156 2.21 3.80 -3.19
C LEU A 156 2.24 2.29 -3.50
N ILE A 157 3.39 1.63 -3.45
CA ILE A 157 3.52 0.24 -3.91
C ILE A 157 3.33 -0.78 -2.80
N ALA A 158 4.05 -0.66 -1.69
CA ALA A 158 4.03 -1.58 -0.56
C ALA A 158 4.36 -0.89 0.78
N GLY A 159 4.19 0.44 0.87
CA GLY A 159 4.30 1.19 2.12
C GLY A 159 3.13 0.89 3.06
N PRO A 160 3.09 1.52 4.25
CA PRO A 160 1.89 1.49 5.08
C PRO A 160 0.69 2.06 4.31
N ILE A 161 -0.50 1.48 4.52
CA ILE A 161 -1.75 2.08 4.01
C ILE A 161 -2.03 3.32 4.86
N VAL A 162 -1.67 4.48 4.33
CA VAL A 162 -1.83 5.76 5.01
C VAL A 162 -3.25 6.27 4.79
N ARG A 163 -3.93 6.69 5.86
CA ARG A 163 -5.25 7.33 5.78
C ARG A 163 -5.09 8.82 5.49
N TYR A 164 -6.10 9.41 4.83
CA TYR A 164 -6.08 10.84 4.53
C TYR A 164 -6.01 11.69 5.80
N GLU A 165 -6.75 11.32 6.84
CA GLU A 165 -6.73 11.93 8.17
C GLU A 165 -5.30 12.08 8.74
N THR A 166 -4.45 11.07 8.53
CA THR A 166 -3.08 11.06 9.08
C THR A 166 -2.17 12.10 8.42
N VAL A 167 -2.36 12.39 7.12
CA VAL A 167 -1.45 13.23 6.33
C VAL A 167 -2.06 14.53 5.84
N GLU A 168 -3.35 14.78 6.11
CA GLU A 168 -4.04 15.99 5.64
C GLU A 168 -3.33 17.27 6.06
N GLN A 169 -2.98 17.37 7.35
CA GLN A 169 -2.30 18.55 7.88
C GLN A 169 -0.92 18.70 7.25
N GLU A 170 -0.15 17.61 7.10
CA GLU A 170 1.18 17.64 6.53
C GLU A 170 1.19 17.97 5.02
N ILE A 171 0.12 17.64 4.29
CA ILE A 171 -0.07 18.09 2.90
C ILE A 171 -0.31 19.60 2.83
N ARG A 172 -0.95 20.19 3.85
CA ARG A 172 -1.27 21.62 3.90
C ARG A 172 -0.10 22.44 4.41
N GLU A 173 0.52 21.96 5.48
CA GLU A 173 1.62 22.64 6.16
C GLU A 173 2.53 21.59 6.80
N ARG A 174 3.80 21.64 6.50
CA ARG A 174 4.83 20.80 7.11
C ARG A 174 6.16 21.49 7.14
N GLN A 175 6.92 21.16 8.14
CA GLN A 175 8.32 21.56 8.27
C GLN A 175 9.16 20.30 8.36
N VAL A 176 10.34 20.34 7.76
CA VAL A 176 11.32 19.25 7.85
C VAL A 176 12.49 19.78 8.65
N THR A 177 12.72 19.20 9.81
CA THR A 177 13.87 19.50 10.64
C THR A 177 15.08 18.68 10.21
N MET A 178 16.28 19.10 10.63
CA MET A 178 17.50 18.31 10.39
C MET A 178 17.44 16.95 11.11
N ASP A 179 16.74 16.90 12.25
CA ASP A 179 16.51 15.64 12.98
C ASP A 179 15.58 14.70 12.20
N ASP A 180 14.52 15.22 11.59
CA ASP A 180 13.64 14.41 10.72
C ASP A 180 14.40 13.85 9.51
N LEU A 181 15.27 14.66 8.91
CA LEU A 181 16.11 14.22 7.80
C LEU A 181 17.08 13.11 8.24
N ALA A 182 17.76 13.30 9.37
CA ALA A 182 18.71 12.32 9.90
C ALA A 182 18.03 11.01 10.32
N GLN A 183 16.92 11.08 11.04
CA GLN A 183 16.16 9.90 11.46
C GLN A 183 15.51 9.20 10.28
N GLY A 184 14.97 9.95 9.31
CA GLY A 184 14.41 9.41 8.07
C GLY A 184 15.45 8.67 7.25
N PHE A 185 16.63 9.27 7.06
CA PHE A 185 17.75 8.65 6.35
C PHE A 185 18.25 7.38 7.06
N ARG A 186 18.45 7.45 8.38
CA ARG A 186 18.84 6.26 9.18
C ARG A 186 17.83 5.13 9.01
N ARG A 187 16.54 5.42 9.09
CA ARG A 187 15.50 4.42 8.94
C ARG A 187 15.45 3.83 7.54
N PHE A 188 15.62 4.66 6.51
CA PHE A 188 15.71 4.21 5.13
C PHE A 188 16.87 3.23 4.94
N VAL A 189 18.06 3.55 5.44
CA VAL A 189 19.26 2.69 5.36
C VAL A 189 19.05 1.37 6.09
N VAL A 190 18.43 1.38 7.27
CA VAL A 190 18.10 0.16 8.01
C VAL A 190 17.11 -0.71 7.23
N GLY A 191 16.08 -0.11 6.61
CA GLY A 191 15.14 -0.81 5.74
C GLY A 191 15.81 -1.43 4.52
N LEU A 192 16.71 -0.67 3.88
CA LEU A 192 17.50 -1.15 2.75
C LEU A 192 18.43 -2.32 3.15
N ALA A 193 19.05 -2.25 4.31
CA ALA A 193 19.87 -3.32 4.86
C ALA A 193 19.03 -4.59 5.13
N LYS A 194 17.84 -4.47 5.72
CA LYS A 194 16.91 -5.60 5.87
C LYS A 194 16.61 -6.28 4.53
N LYS A 195 16.36 -5.50 3.49
CA LYS A 195 16.07 -6.01 2.14
C LYS A 195 17.29 -6.70 1.51
N LEU A 196 18.43 -6.04 1.47
CA LEU A 196 19.59 -6.51 0.72
C LEU A 196 20.41 -7.57 1.47
N LEU A 197 20.62 -7.36 2.78
CA LEU A 197 21.53 -8.20 3.57
C LEU A 197 20.80 -9.37 4.25
N LEU A 198 19.49 -9.26 4.50
CA LEU A 198 18.74 -10.33 5.16
C LEU A 198 17.75 -10.97 4.18
N ALA A 199 16.75 -10.25 3.69
CA ALA A 199 15.68 -10.84 2.89
C ALA A 199 16.21 -11.50 1.61
N ASN A 200 17.05 -10.82 0.84
CA ASN A 200 17.58 -11.36 -0.41
C ASN A 200 18.49 -12.60 -0.18
N GLN A 201 19.24 -12.65 0.94
CA GLN A 201 20.13 -13.76 1.23
C GLN A 201 19.32 -15.01 1.64
N VAL A 202 18.37 -14.87 2.57
CA VAL A 202 17.53 -16.00 2.97
C VAL A 202 16.59 -16.46 1.85
N ALA A 203 16.20 -15.56 0.94
CA ALA A 203 15.44 -15.89 -0.26
C ALA A 203 16.16 -16.92 -1.15
N GLN A 204 17.49 -16.80 -1.30
CA GLN A 204 18.28 -17.75 -2.09
C GLN A 204 18.19 -19.16 -1.54
N VAL A 205 18.28 -19.32 -0.21
CA VAL A 205 18.16 -20.63 0.46
C VAL A 205 16.79 -21.26 0.18
N ALA A 206 15.71 -20.49 0.37
CA ALA A 206 14.35 -20.97 0.10
C ALA A 206 14.18 -21.33 -1.39
N THR A 207 14.65 -20.50 -2.31
CA THR A 207 14.52 -20.72 -3.75
C THR A 207 15.27 -21.97 -4.19
N ILE A 208 16.51 -22.18 -3.75
CA ILE A 208 17.32 -23.36 -4.12
C ILE A 208 16.60 -24.64 -3.72
N VAL A 209 16.05 -24.71 -2.51
CA VAL A 209 15.39 -25.92 -2.01
C VAL A 209 14.04 -26.15 -2.69
N TYR A 210 13.20 -25.10 -2.81
CA TYR A 210 11.85 -25.25 -3.38
C TYR A 210 11.83 -25.42 -4.91
N SER A 211 12.84 -24.90 -5.62
CA SER A 211 12.94 -25.07 -7.07
C SER A 211 13.78 -26.29 -7.48
N GLY A 212 14.46 -26.92 -6.52
CA GLY A 212 15.30 -28.08 -6.75
C GLY A 212 14.52 -29.39 -6.88
N ASN A 213 15.21 -30.46 -7.32
CA ASN A 213 14.60 -31.81 -7.35
C ASN A 213 14.36 -32.29 -5.91
N PRO A 214 13.10 -32.63 -5.53
CA PRO A 214 12.78 -33.11 -4.19
C PRO A 214 13.60 -34.29 -3.69
N ALA A 215 14.04 -35.18 -4.61
CA ALA A 215 14.85 -36.35 -4.26
C ALA A 215 16.25 -36.01 -3.71
N ASN A 216 16.72 -34.76 -3.95
CA ASN A 216 18.05 -34.33 -3.53
C ASN A 216 18.11 -33.76 -2.12
N TYR A 217 16.95 -33.55 -1.48
CA TYR A 217 16.86 -32.86 -0.20
C TYR A 217 16.13 -33.67 0.85
N GLY A 218 16.75 -33.84 2.01
CA GLY A 218 16.10 -34.43 3.18
C GLY A 218 15.19 -33.46 3.92
N SER A 219 14.40 -33.98 4.85
CA SER A 219 13.41 -33.18 5.65
C SER A 219 14.03 -31.98 6.34
N LEU A 220 15.27 -32.07 6.81
CA LEU A 220 15.95 -30.95 7.46
C LEU A 220 16.13 -29.74 6.52
N MET A 221 16.43 -29.99 5.24
CA MET A 221 16.58 -28.92 4.26
C MET A 221 15.25 -28.21 3.98
N TYR A 222 14.13 -28.94 3.99
CA TYR A 222 12.80 -28.32 3.86
C TYR A 222 12.42 -27.50 5.08
N TRP A 223 12.78 -27.93 6.29
CA TRP A 223 12.60 -27.10 7.50
C TRP A 223 13.45 -25.82 7.44
N LEU A 224 14.71 -25.94 7.00
CA LEU A 224 15.58 -24.79 6.82
C LEU A 224 15.00 -23.81 5.79
N ALA A 225 14.50 -24.34 4.65
CA ALA A 225 13.86 -23.52 3.62
C ALA A 225 12.58 -22.83 4.13
N ALA A 226 11.76 -23.51 4.93
CA ALA A 226 10.55 -22.93 5.54
C ALA A 226 10.89 -21.78 6.50
N ILE A 227 11.91 -21.95 7.34
CA ILE A 227 12.40 -20.88 8.22
C ILE A 227 12.96 -19.71 7.39
N ALA A 228 13.79 -20.01 6.39
CA ALA A 228 14.36 -19.01 5.50
C ALA A 228 13.26 -18.21 4.78
N TYR A 229 12.22 -18.87 4.25
CA TYR A 229 11.09 -18.24 3.60
C TYR A 229 10.28 -17.37 4.58
N THR A 230 10.08 -17.84 5.81
CA THR A 230 9.41 -17.07 6.87
C THR A 230 10.16 -15.77 7.18
N LEU A 231 11.49 -15.84 7.30
CA LEU A 231 12.33 -14.67 7.51
C LEU A 231 12.36 -13.75 6.28
N GLN A 232 12.38 -14.33 5.08
CA GLN A 232 12.31 -13.57 3.83
C GLN A 232 11.08 -12.71 3.77
N ILE A 233 9.88 -13.28 3.97
CA ILE A 233 8.61 -12.53 3.93
C ILE A 233 8.65 -11.35 4.92
N TYR A 234 9.14 -11.58 6.13
CA TYR A 234 9.21 -10.54 7.14
C TYR A 234 10.20 -9.44 6.80
N PHE A 235 11.44 -9.79 6.50
CA PHE A 235 12.48 -8.79 6.26
C PHE A 235 12.28 -8.06 4.93
N ASP A 236 11.70 -8.70 3.93
CA ASP A 236 11.37 -8.07 2.66
C ASP A 236 10.31 -6.99 2.86
N PHE A 237 9.20 -7.34 3.49
CA PHE A 237 8.09 -6.41 3.66
C PHE A 237 8.37 -5.36 4.75
N SER A 238 8.94 -5.74 5.90
CA SER A 238 9.30 -4.77 6.93
C SER A 238 10.41 -3.83 6.47
N GLY A 239 11.37 -4.32 5.67
CA GLY A 239 12.42 -3.49 5.06
C GLY A 239 11.84 -2.45 4.10
N TYR A 240 10.89 -2.85 3.24
CA TYR A 240 10.19 -1.91 2.37
C TYR A 240 9.42 -0.86 3.19
N SER A 241 8.71 -1.30 4.22
CA SER A 241 7.94 -0.41 5.10
C SER A 241 8.84 0.60 5.82
N ASP A 242 10.01 0.17 6.32
CA ASP A 242 10.98 1.08 6.94
C ASP A 242 11.56 2.07 5.94
N MET A 243 11.85 1.65 4.70
CA MET A 243 12.27 2.58 3.64
C MET A 243 11.18 3.61 3.34
N ALA A 244 9.92 3.18 3.26
CA ALA A 244 8.78 4.06 2.99
C ALA A 244 8.58 5.09 4.11
N ILE A 245 8.61 4.66 5.38
CA ILE A 245 8.49 5.54 6.56
C ILE A 245 9.67 6.50 6.64
N GLY A 246 10.88 6.00 6.38
CA GLY A 246 12.09 6.83 6.35
C GLY A 246 12.02 7.93 5.28
N LEU A 247 11.61 7.58 4.05
CA LEU A 247 11.41 8.54 2.97
C LEU A 247 10.30 9.55 3.30
N GLY A 248 9.16 9.05 3.81
CA GLY A 248 8.07 9.92 4.26
C GLY A 248 8.60 10.98 5.21
N ARG A 249 9.35 10.57 6.24
CA ARG A 249 9.91 11.48 7.24
C ARG A 249 10.89 12.50 6.65
N MET A 250 11.74 12.11 5.68
CA MET A 250 12.64 13.04 4.99
C MET A 250 11.87 14.11 4.20
N PHE A 251 10.65 13.84 3.76
CA PHE A 251 9.77 14.80 3.10
C PHE A 251 8.78 15.49 4.05
N GLY A 252 8.85 15.23 5.37
CA GLY A 252 7.99 15.82 6.39
C GLY A 252 6.63 15.15 6.52
N PHE A 253 6.52 13.86 6.18
CA PHE A 253 5.34 13.02 6.40
C PHE A 253 5.63 11.95 7.46
N HIS A 254 4.75 11.81 8.45
CA HIS A 254 4.91 10.87 9.55
C HIS A 254 3.95 9.69 9.39
N PHE A 255 4.40 8.66 8.67
CA PHE A 255 3.63 7.44 8.50
C PHE A 255 3.66 6.58 9.75
N LEU A 256 2.56 5.86 9.98
CA LEU A 256 2.42 4.95 11.11
C LEU A 256 3.28 3.68 10.91
N GLU A 257 3.66 3.06 12.05
CA GLU A 257 4.37 1.79 12.05
C GLU A 257 3.54 0.69 11.40
N ASN A 258 4.19 -0.16 10.59
CA ASN A 258 3.54 -1.27 9.92
C ASN A 258 3.91 -2.64 10.51
N PHE A 259 5.04 -2.73 11.19
CA PHE A 259 5.53 -3.94 11.85
C PHE A 259 6.08 -3.64 13.24
N ASN A 260 5.78 -4.52 14.21
CA ASN A 260 6.31 -4.45 15.56
C ASN A 260 6.69 -5.85 16.06
N TYR A 261 7.83 -6.40 15.59
CA TYR A 261 8.37 -7.70 15.97
C TYR A 261 7.30 -8.83 16.02
N PRO A 262 6.63 -9.15 14.91
CA PRO A 262 5.46 -10.03 14.90
C PRO A 262 5.76 -11.46 15.34
N TYR A 263 6.97 -11.96 15.12
CA TYR A 263 7.32 -13.36 15.42
C TYR A 263 7.60 -13.66 16.89
N ILE A 264 7.57 -12.65 17.77
CA ILE A 264 7.59 -12.88 19.23
C ILE A 264 6.19 -13.00 19.83
N SER A 265 5.14 -12.98 19.02
CA SER A 265 3.75 -13.03 19.46
C SER A 265 3.40 -14.37 20.10
N LEU A 266 2.65 -14.34 21.19
CA LEU A 266 2.19 -15.52 21.91
C LEU A 266 0.81 -16.00 21.44
N SER A 267 0.14 -15.25 20.58
CA SER A 267 -1.17 -15.60 20.03
C SER A 267 -1.36 -15.06 18.61
N VAL A 268 -2.26 -15.67 17.84
CA VAL A 268 -2.63 -15.21 16.49
C VAL A 268 -3.19 -13.78 16.54
N THR A 269 -3.97 -13.44 17.57
CA THR A 269 -4.50 -12.09 17.76
C THR A 269 -3.38 -11.07 17.98
N GLU A 270 -2.38 -11.41 18.77
CA GLU A 270 -1.23 -10.55 18.99
C GLU A 270 -0.38 -10.42 17.72
N PHE A 271 -0.19 -11.53 16.99
CA PHE A 271 0.51 -11.52 15.70
C PHE A 271 -0.08 -10.49 14.74
N TRP A 272 -1.39 -10.49 14.50
CA TRP A 272 -2.05 -9.53 13.62
C TRP A 272 -2.03 -8.09 14.13
N ARG A 273 -1.83 -7.85 15.41
CA ARG A 273 -1.59 -6.51 15.98
C ARG A 273 -0.17 -6.00 15.74
N ARG A 274 0.75 -6.88 15.34
CA ARG A 274 2.17 -6.59 15.12
C ARG A 274 2.60 -6.73 13.66
N TRP A 275 1.81 -7.47 12.86
CA TRP A 275 2.03 -7.72 11.43
C TRP A 275 1.11 -6.86 10.59
N HIS A 276 1.69 -6.13 9.59
CA HIS A 276 0.95 -5.31 8.63
C HIS A 276 -0.16 -4.49 9.29
N ILE A 277 0.22 -3.71 10.30
CA ILE A 277 -0.68 -3.01 11.22
C ILE A 277 -1.64 -2.10 10.46
N SER A 278 -1.16 -1.43 9.40
CA SER A 278 -1.97 -0.53 8.58
C SER A 278 -3.12 -1.27 7.88
N LEU A 279 -2.88 -2.47 7.33
CA LEU A 279 -3.92 -3.29 6.71
C LEU A 279 -4.90 -3.84 7.75
N SER A 280 -4.38 -4.39 8.85
CA SER A 280 -5.20 -4.96 9.94
C SER A 280 -6.14 -3.92 10.53
N THR A 281 -5.64 -2.70 10.77
CA THR A 281 -6.46 -1.59 11.28
C THR A 281 -7.44 -1.09 10.23
N TRP A 282 -7.06 -1.06 8.94
CA TRP A 282 -7.95 -0.70 7.87
C TRP A 282 -9.16 -1.64 7.80
N PHE A 283 -8.94 -2.97 7.75
CA PHE A 283 -10.02 -3.96 7.74
C PHE A 283 -10.89 -3.88 8.99
N ARG A 284 -10.29 -3.67 10.16
CA ARG A 284 -11.03 -3.49 11.41
C ARG A 284 -11.99 -2.31 11.32
N ASP A 285 -11.51 -1.15 10.86
CA ASP A 285 -12.23 0.12 10.99
C ASP A 285 -13.21 0.37 9.82
N TYR A 286 -12.91 -0.16 8.63
CA TYR A 286 -13.75 0.03 7.43
C TYR A 286 -14.62 -1.18 7.07
N VAL A 287 -14.34 -2.38 7.59
CA VAL A 287 -15.12 -3.59 7.29
C VAL A 287 -15.70 -4.20 8.56
N TYR A 288 -14.85 -4.62 9.49
CA TYR A 288 -15.27 -5.42 10.63
C TYR A 288 -16.20 -4.66 11.60
N ILE A 289 -15.80 -3.45 12.02
CA ILE A 289 -16.62 -2.61 12.92
C ILE A 289 -17.93 -2.19 12.26
N PRO A 290 -17.96 -1.70 11.00
CA PRO A 290 -19.22 -1.35 10.32
C PRO A 290 -20.20 -2.53 10.15
N LEU A 291 -19.69 -3.77 10.01
CA LEU A 291 -20.52 -4.98 9.98
C LEU A 291 -21.06 -5.40 11.36
N GLY A 292 -20.70 -4.66 12.42
CA GLY A 292 -21.12 -4.86 13.80
C GLY A 292 -20.10 -5.57 14.70
N GLY A 293 -18.94 -5.95 14.16
CA GLY A 293 -17.84 -6.58 14.92
C GLY A 293 -18.31 -7.78 15.75
N ASN A 294 -17.89 -7.81 17.03
CA ASN A 294 -18.29 -8.83 18.01
C ASN A 294 -19.66 -8.58 18.67
N ARG A 295 -20.29 -7.40 18.42
CA ARG A 295 -21.51 -6.97 19.12
C ARG A 295 -22.79 -7.37 18.37
N VAL A 296 -22.77 -8.53 17.71
CA VAL A 296 -23.88 -9.04 16.88
C VAL A 296 -24.24 -10.47 17.29
N SER A 297 -25.39 -10.99 16.79
CA SER A 297 -25.79 -12.38 17.00
C SER A 297 -24.75 -13.36 16.43
N ARG A 298 -24.70 -14.59 16.96
CA ARG A 298 -23.71 -15.62 16.57
C ARG A 298 -23.63 -15.83 15.05
N GLY A 299 -24.74 -15.89 14.34
CA GLY A 299 -24.73 -16.05 12.87
C GLY A 299 -24.10 -14.87 12.13
N LYS A 300 -24.36 -13.64 12.56
CA LYS A 300 -23.72 -12.44 12.00
C LYS A 300 -22.25 -12.37 12.39
N TRP A 301 -21.90 -12.81 13.58
CA TRP A 301 -20.51 -12.87 14.03
C TRP A 301 -19.68 -13.85 13.18
N VAL A 302 -20.18 -15.06 12.91
CA VAL A 302 -19.54 -16.02 12.00
C VAL A 302 -19.35 -15.44 10.59
N ARG A 303 -20.35 -14.70 10.08
CA ARG A 303 -20.22 -13.99 8.79
C ARG A 303 -19.12 -12.92 8.81
N ASN A 304 -18.90 -12.25 9.94
CA ASN A 304 -17.97 -11.12 10.06
C ASN A 304 -16.50 -11.58 10.23
N ILE A 305 -16.28 -12.86 10.59
CA ILE A 305 -14.96 -13.50 10.67
C ILE A 305 -14.58 -14.10 9.32
#